data_5f4523075d8a0bcb7610dd9231cf14e5
#
_entry.id   5f4523075d8a0bcb7610dd9231cf14e5
#
_cell.length_a   1.000
_cell.length_b   1.000
_cell.length_c   1.000
_cell.angle_alpha   90.00
_cell.angle_beta   90.00
_cell.angle_gamma   90.00
#
_symmetry.space_group_name_H-M   'P 1'
#
loop_
_entity.id
_entity.type
_entity.pdbx_description
1 polymer ?
#
loop_
_entity_poly.entity_id
_entity_poly.type
_entity_poly.pdbx_seq_one_letter_code
_entity_poly.pdbx_strand_id
1 'polypeptide(L)' 'MKFEVYQDKKGEWRWRLKHANGNILATSSESYKAKADALKCVDNVKNSKDAAVNMV' A
#
# COMPACT_ATOMS: atom_id res chain seq x y z
N MET A 1 5.21 -1.03 12.14
CA MET A 1 4.57 -1.25 10.82
C MET A 1 5.46 -0.71 9.71
N LYS A 2 5.44 -1.35 8.57
CA LYS A 2 6.22 -0.87 7.42
C LYS A 2 5.48 -1.15 6.12
N PHE A 3 5.66 -0.26 5.15
CA PHE A 3 5.25 -0.50 3.79
C PHE A 3 6.38 -1.18 3.02
N GLU A 4 6.01 -2.13 2.18
CA GLU A 4 6.93 -2.75 1.23
C GLU A 4 6.39 -2.51 -0.17
N VAL A 5 7.24 -1.95 -1.04
CA VAL A 5 6.90 -1.69 -2.44
C VAL A 5 7.69 -2.68 -3.28
N TYR A 6 7.02 -3.41 -4.14
CA TYR A 6 7.64 -4.49 -4.90
C TYR A 6 7.06 -4.58 -6.31
N GLN A 7 7.80 -5.23 -7.20
CA GLN A 7 7.29 -5.56 -8.55
C GLN A 7 6.70 -6.95 -8.55
N ASP A 8 5.55 -7.08 -9.23
CA ASP A 8 4.93 -8.38 -9.42
C ASP A 8 5.53 -9.09 -10.65
N LYS A 9 4.99 -10.26 -10.98
CA LYS A 9 5.49 -11.07 -12.09
C LYS A 9 5.31 -10.40 -13.45
N LYS A 10 4.36 -9.47 -13.55
CA LYS A 10 4.12 -8.71 -14.79
C LYS A 10 5.02 -7.48 -14.90
N GLY A 11 5.86 -7.22 -13.88
CA GLY A 11 6.71 -6.05 -13.85
C GLY A 11 6.00 -4.80 -13.38
N GLU A 12 4.78 -4.92 -12.87
CA GLU A 12 4.05 -3.78 -12.33
C GLU A 12 4.31 -3.62 -10.84
N TRP A 13 4.15 -2.42 -10.33
CA TRP A 13 4.46 -2.10 -8.94
C TRP A 13 3.25 -2.27 -8.06
N ARG A 14 3.48 -2.85 -6.86
CA ARG A 14 2.47 -3.04 -5.83
C ARG A 14 3.06 -2.69 -4.48
N TRP A 15 2.21 -2.52 -3.48
CA TRP A 15 2.67 -2.30 -2.12
C TRP A 15 1.86 -3.13 -1.15
N ARG A 16 2.45 -3.36 0.01
CA ARG A 16 1.77 -3.98 1.14
C ARG A 16 2.20 -3.33 2.43
N LEU A 17 1.30 -3.32 3.41
CA LEU A 17 1.56 -2.79 4.74
C LEU A 17 1.63 -3.95 5.72
N LYS A 18 2.74 -4.08 6.41
CA LYS A 18 2.96 -5.16 7.37
C LYS A 18 3.00 -4.65 8.79
N HIS A 19 2.42 -5.41 9.70
CA HIS A 19 2.56 -5.19 11.13
C HIS A 19 3.96 -5.63 11.57
N ALA A 20 4.37 -5.19 12.77
CA ALA A 20 5.68 -5.55 13.33
C ALA A 20 5.87 -7.07 13.49
N ASN A 21 4.78 -7.82 13.67
CA ASN A 21 4.83 -9.29 13.79
C ASN A 21 4.89 -10.00 12.43
N GLY A 22 4.93 -9.27 11.32
CA GLY A 22 5.00 -9.84 9.98
C GLY A 22 3.66 -10.06 9.30
N ASN A 23 2.55 -9.87 9.99
CA ASN A 23 1.23 -10.01 9.37
C ASN A 23 0.96 -8.90 8.38
N ILE A 24 0.33 -9.24 7.26
CA ILE A 24 -0.08 -8.26 6.25
C ILE A 24 -1.40 -7.64 6.70
N LEU A 25 -1.40 -6.32 6.85
CA LEU A 25 -2.59 -5.57 7.24
C LEU A 25 -3.37 -5.08 6.02
N ALA A 26 -2.66 -4.72 4.95
CA ALA A 26 -3.28 -4.17 3.76
C ALA A 26 -2.36 -4.38 2.56
N THR A 27 -2.95 -4.40 1.38
CA THR A 27 -2.21 -4.47 0.12
C THR A 27 -2.83 -3.50 -0.86
N SER A 28 -2.06 -3.11 -1.90
CA SER A 28 -2.63 -2.32 -2.99
C SER A 28 -3.68 -3.16 -3.72
N SER A 29 -4.83 -2.58 -4.00
CA SER A 29 -5.87 -3.23 -4.79
C SER A 29 -5.51 -3.22 -6.27
N GLU A 30 -4.65 -2.32 -6.68
CA GLU A 30 -4.24 -2.14 -8.06
C GLU A 30 -2.74 -2.34 -8.20
N SER A 31 -2.30 -2.64 -9.42
CA SER A 31 -0.90 -2.60 -9.79
C SER A 31 -0.65 -1.31 -10.58
N TYR A 32 0.56 -0.80 -10.48
CA TYR A 32 0.96 0.48 -11.10
C TYR A 32 2.10 0.22 -12.06
N LYS A 33 2.02 0.82 -13.24
CA LYS A 33 3.08 0.69 -14.24
C LYS A 33 4.33 1.44 -13.85
N ALA A 34 4.16 2.57 -13.14
CA ALA A 34 5.28 3.38 -12.69
C ALA A 34 5.46 3.24 -11.18
N LYS A 35 6.70 3.07 -10.75
CA LYS A 35 7.04 3.01 -9.32
C LYS A 35 6.56 4.26 -8.58
N ALA A 36 6.68 5.42 -9.21
CA ALA A 36 6.27 6.68 -8.60
C ALA A 36 4.79 6.69 -8.22
N ASP A 37 3.94 6.05 -9.02
CA ASP A 37 2.50 5.99 -8.74
C ASP A 37 2.22 5.11 -7.52
N ALA A 38 2.94 4.01 -7.38
CA ALA A 38 2.81 3.15 -6.20
C ALA A 38 3.25 3.90 -4.95
N LEU A 39 4.37 4.65 -5.03
CA LEU A 39 4.86 5.44 -3.90
C LEU A 39 3.88 6.55 -3.52
N LYS A 40 3.23 7.16 -4.51
CA LYS A 40 2.21 8.18 -4.25
C LYS A 40 1.02 7.59 -3.50
N CYS A 41 0.61 6.39 -3.88
CA CYS A 41 -0.47 5.69 -3.19
C CYS A 41 -0.08 5.39 -1.74
N VAL A 42 1.15 4.94 -1.50
CA VAL A 42 1.67 4.72 -0.15
C VAL A 42 1.58 6.00 0.68
N ASP A 43 1.97 7.14 0.10
CA ASP A 43 1.88 8.43 0.78
C ASP A 43 0.43 8.76 1.18
N ASN A 44 -0.51 8.54 0.26
CA ASN A 44 -1.93 8.78 0.56
C ASN A 44 -2.40 7.93 1.73
N VAL A 45 -2.01 6.66 1.77
CA VAL A 45 -2.38 5.76 2.84
C VAL A 45 -1.74 6.21 4.16
N LYS A 46 -0.47 6.60 4.14
CA LYS A 46 0.21 7.11 5.33
C LYS A 46 -0.47 8.34 5.91
N ASN A 47 -1.02 9.18 5.06
CA ASN A 47 -1.66 10.43 5.46
C ASN A 47 -3.14 10.24 5.79
N SER A 48 -3.65 9.03 5.79
CA SER A 48 -5.07 8.76 6.02
C SER A 48 -5.41 8.47 7.48
N LYS A 49 -4.51 8.69 8.41
CA LYS A 49 -4.74 8.33 9.82
C LYS A 49 -5.98 8.99 10.43
N ASP A 50 -6.34 10.17 9.94
CA ASP A 50 -7.51 10.91 10.43
C ASP A 50 -8.76 10.67 9.60
N ALA A 51 -8.71 9.69 8.69
CA ALA A 51 -9.87 9.35 7.86
C ALA A 51 -11.03 8.87 8.73
N ALA A 52 -12.23 9.31 8.38
CA ALA A 52 -13.44 8.90 9.11
C ALA A 52 -13.70 7.41 8.91
N VAL A 53 -14.27 6.78 9.94
CA VAL A 53 -14.71 5.40 9.86
C VAL A 53 -16.24 5.40 9.83
N ASN A 54 -16.79 4.93 8.72
CA ASN A 54 -18.24 4.87 8.53
C ASN A 54 -18.67 3.40 8.51
N MET A 55 -19.67 3.09 9.30
CA MET A 55 -20.31 1.78 9.26
C MET A 55 -21.35 1.78 8.13
N VAL A 56 -21.11 0.96 7.14
CA VAL A 56 -21.96 0.94 5.93
C VAL A 56 -22.66 -0.41 5.76
#